data_63201b942c8c88eb5c6196bf02a683b6
#
_entry.id   63201b942c8c88eb5c6196bf02a683b6
#
_cell.length_a   1.000
_cell.length_b   1.000
_cell.length_c   1.000
_cell.angle_alpha   90.00
_cell.angle_beta   90.00
_cell.angle_gamma   90.00
#
_symmetry.space_group_name_H-M   'P 1'
#
loop_
_entity.id
_entity.type
_entity.pdbx_description
1 polymer ?
#
loop_
_entity_poly.entity_id
_entity_poly.type
_entity_poly.pdbx_seq_one_letter_code
_entity_poly.pdbx_strand_id
1 'polypeptide(L)'
;MPSKSRKQNKLESSGKLRRNPSSVMRYNKTMKPTFSSSRTKSSSSYTSKSSSSSYDDSNKHKYSIEHIVRVMLQMLNNIKLYHWNTFSYPEHKATDELYASLGDNIDKFVEILLGKTNKRIDTNYIQAIKIHNLNNTKALKESVERYKMFLENMPDSFGTELLNIRDEILGDLNKFLYLLTLE
;
A
#
# COMPACT_ATOMS: atom_id res chain seq x y z
N MET A 1 -26.96 66.32 1.39
CA MET A 1 -27.75 65.75 0.29
C MET A 1 -27.46 64.26 0.24
N PRO A 2 -28.47 63.38 0.03
CA PRO A 2 -28.89 62.46 1.12
C PRO A 2 -28.43 61.02 0.90
N SER A 3 -28.37 60.30 2.03
CA SER A 3 -28.24 58.85 2.24
C SER A 3 -29.31 58.04 1.50
N LYS A 4 -28.93 56.90 0.89
CA LYS A 4 -29.90 55.85 0.51
C LYS A 4 -29.59 54.57 1.25
N SER A 5 -30.41 54.33 2.25
CA SER A 5 -30.70 53.07 2.92
C SER A 5 -31.01 51.95 1.91
N ARG A 6 -30.41 50.77 2.05
CA ARG A 6 -30.81 49.58 1.31
C ARG A 6 -31.17 48.48 2.29
N LYS A 7 -32.43 48.12 2.22
CA LYS A 7 -33.15 47.17 3.05
C LYS A 7 -32.54 45.76 2.99
N GLN A 8 -32.43 45.11 4.17
CA GLN A 8 -32.22 43.71 4.38
C GLN A 8 -33.48 42.93 3.94
N ASN A 9 -33.28 41.91 3.09
CA ASN A 9 -34.28 40.88 2.89
C ASN A 9 -33.81 39.59 3.58
N LYS A 10 -34.50 39.28 4.67
CA LYS A 10 -34.44 38.05 5.42
C LYS A 10 -35.29 36.99 4.67
N LEU A 11 -34.68 35.92 4.18
CA LEU A 11 -35.40 34.73 3.71
C LEU A 11 -35.07 33.59 4.67
N GLU A 12 -36.04 33.27 5.50
CA GLU A 12 -36.11 32.04 6.25
C GLU A 12 -36.64 30.94 5.30
N SER A 13 -35.90 29.84 5.17
CA SER A 13 -36.46 28.61 4.67
C SER A 13 -36.06 27.44 5.60
N SER A 14 -37.02 27.07 6.40
CA SER A 14 -37.02 25.89 7.25
C SER A 14 -37.16 24.63 6.41
N GLY A 15 -36.06 23.88 6.20
CA GLY A 15 -36.07 22.54 5.62
C GLY A 15 -35.94 21.47 6.71
N LYS A 16 -37.05 20.84 7.07
CA LYS A 16 -37.08 19.68 7.96
C LYS A 16 -36.42 18.47 7.28
N LEU A 17 -35.25 18.04 7.75
CA LEU A 17 -34.67 16.75 7.40
C LEU A 17 -35.47 15.61 8.09
N ARG A 18 -36.12 14.79 7.29
CA ARG A 18 -36.71 13.51 7.73
C ARG A 18 -35.59 12.50 7.96
N ARG A 19 -35.44 12.03 9.19
CA ARG A 19 -34.59 10.90 9.54
C ARG A 19 -35.31 9.60 9.15
N ASN A 20 -34.68 8.77 8.31
CA ASN A 20 -35.10 7.39 8.08
C ASN A 20 -34.56 6.50 9.22
N PRO A 21 -35.38 5.60 9.76
CA PRO A 21 -34.95 4.68 10.79
C PRO A 21 -34.15 3.51 10.19
N SER A 22 -33.07 3.20 10.89
CA SER A 22 -32.14 2.10 10.69
C SER A 22 -32.83 0.73 10.53
N SER A 23 -32.51 0.02 9.46
CA SER A 23 -32.75 -1.42 9.36
C SER A 23 -31.67 -2.18 10.11
N VAL A 24 -32.03 -2.73 11.26
CA VAL A 24 -31.20 -3.64 12.05
C VAL A 24 -31.22 -5.00 11.36
N MET A 25 -30.11 -5.40 10.73
CA MET A 25 -29.91 -6.79 10.29
C MET A 25 -29.66 -7.68 11.51
N ARG A 26 -30.63 -8.58 11.77
CA ARG A 26 -30.49 -9.64 12.76
C ARG A 26 -29.60 -10.75 12.22
N TYR A 27 -28.46 -10.98 12.88
CA TYR A 27 -27.63 -12.15 12.68
C TYR A 27 -28.34 -13.39 13.23
N ASN A 28 -28.68 -14.32 12.36
CA ASN A 28 -29.11 -15.65 12.77
C ASN A 28 -27.89 -16.50 13.11
N LYS A 29 -27.86 -16.90 14.38
CA LYS A 29 -26.94 -17.86 14.97
C LYS A 29 -27.53 -19.26 14.76
N THR A 30 -26.76 -20.17 14.25
CA THR A 30 -26.77 -21.63 14.38
C THR A 30 -26.56 -22.35 13.04
N MET A 31 -25.37 -22.94 12.91
CA MET A 31 -25.19 -24.31 12.40
C MET A 31 -23.79 -24.79 12.77
N LYS A 32 -23.78 -25.81 13.62
CA LYS A 32 -22.58 -26.61 13.94
C LYS A 32 -22.43 -27.66 12.84
N PRO A 33 -21.27 -27.90 12.25
CA PRO A 33 -21.02 -29.11 11.49
C PRO A 33 -20.59 -30.23 12.42
N THR A 34 -21.32 -31.34 12.38
CA THR A 34 -20.95 -32.61 13.01
C THR A 34 -19.86 -33.27 12.19
N PHE A 35 -18.77 -33.61 12.89
CA PHE A 35 -17.64 -34.35 12.35
C PHE A 35 -17.92 -35.85 12.46
N SER A 36 -18.05 -36.55 11.35
CA SER A 36 -18.06 -38.03 11.33
C SER A 36 -16.72 -38.55 10.83
N SER A 37 -16.08 -39.27 11.71
CA SER A 37 -14.83 -40.04 11.51
C SER A 37 -15.12 -41.27 10.68
N SER A 38 -14.42 -41.49 9.58
CA SER A 38 -14.24 -42.81 9.00
C SER A 38 -12.77 -43.03 8.67
N ARG A 39 -12.24 -44.03 9.37
CA ARG A 39 -10.87 -44.51 9.37
C ARG A 39 -10.76 -45.63 8.34
N THR A 40 -9.97 -45.48 7.28
CA THR A 40 -9.48 -46.60 6.51
C THR A 40 -7.97 -46.55 6.35
N LYS A 41 -7.33 -47.59 6.82
CA LYS A 41 -5.90 -47.88 6.64
C LYS A 41 -5.69 -48.54 5.28
N SER A 42 -4.68 -48.13 4.52
CA SER A 42 -3.89 -49.06 3.73
C SER A 42 -2.53 -48.46 3.40
N SER A 43 -1.55 -49.29 3.63
CA SER A 43 -0.13 -49.17 3.44
C SER A 43 0.25 -49.21 1.95
N SER A 44 1.24 -48.41 1.52
CA SER A 44 2.35 -48.91 0.72
C SER A 44 3.43 -47.86 0.52
N SER A 45 4.63 -48.22 0.83
CA SER A 45 5.90 -47.55 0.63
C SER A 45 6.26 -47.40 -0.83
N TYR A 46 6.79 -46.23 -1.24
CA TYR A 46 7.95 -46.12 -2.14
C TYR A 46 8.63 -44.77 -1.91
N THR A 47 9.85 -44.85 -1.41
CA THR A 47 10.80 -43.75 -1.32
C THR A 47 11.34 -43.40 -2.70
N SER A 48 11.13 -42.17 -3.14
CA SER A 48 12.01 -41.53 -4.10
C SER A 48 12.40 -40.15 -3.54
N LYS A 49 13.65 -40.09 -3.06
CA LYS A 49 14.32 -38.83 -2.72
C LYS A 49 14.58 -38.09 -4.02
N SER A 50 13.80 -37.05 -4.26
CA SER A 50 14.19 -35.97 -5.15
C SER A 50 14.63 -34.80 -4.28
N SER A 51 15.93 -34.56 -4.26
CA SER A 51 16.56 -33.38 -3.71
C SER A 51 16.18 -32.17 -4.56
N SER A 52 15.08 -31.52 -4.24
CA SER A 52 14.74 -30.21 -4.79
C SER A 52 15.16 -29.13 -3.81
N SER A 53 16.00 -28.23 -4.30
CA SER A 53 16.67 -27.15 -3.63
C SER A 53 15.73 -26.30 -2.76
N SER A 54 16.07 -26.17 -1.47
CA SER A 54 15.40 -25.33 -0.47
C SER A 54 15.64 -23.83 -0.66
N TYR A 55 16.18 -23.38 -1.80
CA TYR A 55 16.55 -21.98 -2.06
C TYR A 55 15.46 -21.15 -2.77
N ASP A 56 14.40 -21.77 -3.30
CA ASP A 56 13.41 -21.07 -4.13
C ASP A 56 12.15 -20.61 -3.36
N ASP A 57 11.87 -21.20 -2.22
CA ASP A 57 10.60 -20.95 -1.49
C ASP A 57 10.62 -19.62 -0.69
N SER A 58 11.78 -19.21 -0.19
CA SER A 58 11.92 -17.95 0.56
C SER A 58 11.78 -16.70 -0.34
N ASN A 59 12.19 -16.81 -1.61
CA ASN A 59 12.11 -15.73 -2.58
C ASN A 59 10.68 -15.57 -3.14
N LYS A 60 9.90 -16.64 -3.18
CA LYS A 60 8.52 -16.64 -3.66
C LYS A 60 7.57 -15.87 -2.74
N HIS A 61 7.80 -15.93 -1.42
CA HIS A 61 7.03 -15.15 -0.44
C HIS A 61 7.43 -13.67 -0.41
N LYS A 62 8.70 -13.36 -0.67
CA LYS A 62 9.23 -11.99 -0.66
C LYS A 62 8.62 -11.10 -1.75
N TYR A 63 8.18 -11.67 -2.87
CA TYR A 63 7.60 -10.94 -3.99
C TYR A 63 6.18 -11.43 -4.34
N SER A 64 5.40 -11.86 -3.34
CA SER A 64 3.96 -12.04 -3.55
C SER A 64 3.28 -10.69 -3.80
N ILE A 65 2.14 -10.71 -4.50
CA ILE A 65 1.36 -9.50 -4.82
C ILE A 65 1.09 -8.70 -3.54
N GLU A 66 0.63 -9.37 -2.48
CA GLU A 66 0.27 -8.76 -1.21
C GLU A 66 1.47 -8.14 -0.51
N HIS A 67 2.63 -8.81 -0.58
CA HIS A 67 3.86 -8.27 0.01
C HIS A 67 4.35 -7.03 -0.75
N ILE A 68 4.36 -7.06 -2.08
CA ILE A 68 4.73 -5.92 -2.93
C ILE A 68 3.83 -4.73 -2.63
N VAL A 69 2.51 -4.93 -2.69
CA VAL A 69 1.53 -3.86 -2.44
C VAL A 69 1.70 -3.30 -1.03
N ARG A 70 1.91 -4.16 -0.03
CA ARG A 70 2.15 -3.72 1.35
C ARG A 70 3.40 -2.86 1.48
N VAL A 71 4.52 -3.26 0.84
CA VAL A 71 5.78 -2.48 0.87
C VAL A 71 5.60 -1.14 0.16
N MET A 72 4.93 -1.11 -1.00
CA MET A 72 4.66 0.12 -1.75
C MET A 72 3.77 1.08 -0.97
N LEU A 73 2.68 0.60 -0.36
CA LEU A 73 1.83 1.41 0.50
C LEU A 73 2.56 1.91 1.74
N GLN A 74 3.44 1.08 2.33
CA GLN A 74 4.27 1.48 3.46
C GLN A 74 5.24 2.60 3.08
N MET A 75 5.89 2.51 1.92
CA MET A 75 6.77 3.55 1.39
C MET A 75 6.01 4.87 1.22
N LEU A 76 4.89 4.83 0.51
CA LEU A 76 4.07 6.01 0.24
C LEU A 76 3.59 6.69 1.53
N ASN A 77 3.08 5.91 2.49
CA ASN A 77 2.61 6.45 3.76
C ASN A 77 3.75 7.01 4.63
N ASN A 78 4.92 6.37 4.65
CA ASN A 78 6.07 6.87 5.39
C ASN A 78 6.57 8.22 4.84
N ILE A 79 6.65 8.38 3.51
CA ILE A 79 7.00 9.65 2.89
C ILE A 79 5.96 10.73 3.23
N LYS A 80 4.66 10.42 3.16
CA LYS A 80 3.61 11.38 3.49
C LYS A 80 3.63 11.82 4.95
N LEU A 81 3.86 10.89 5.87
CA LEU A 81 3.97 11.24 7.29
C LEU A 81 5.20 12.08 7.58
N TYR A 82 6.34 11.79 6.94
CA TYR A 82 7.51 12.63 7.07
C TYR A 82 7.27 14.03 6.52
N HIS A 83 6.65 14.14 5.35
CA HIS A 83 6.23 15.41 4.74
C HIS A 83 5.46 16.32 5.72
N TRP A 84 4.55 15.74 6.50
CA TRP A 84 3.78 16.50 7.48
C TRP A 84 4.56 16.86 8.75
N ASN A 85 5.59 16.08 9.09
CA ASN A 85 6.30 16.19 10.37
C ASN A 85 7.64 16.94 10.26
N THR A 86 8.20 17.14 9.06
CA THR A 86 9.45 17.87 8.90
C THR A 86 9.30 19.36 9.21
N PHE A 87 10.29 19.95 9.85
CA PHE A 87 10.40 21.40 10.05
C PHE A 87 11.23 22.09 8.96
N SER A 88 11.80 21.32 8.04
CA SER A 88 12.61 21.82 6.91
C SER A 88 11.73 22.06 5.69
N TYR A 89 11.65 23.31 5.23
CA TYR A 89 10.89 23.64 4.03
C TYR A 89 11.43 22.95 2.75
N PRO A 90 12.76 22.87 2.52
CA PRO A 90 13.31 22.09 1.41
C PRO A 90 12.89 20.62 1.44
N GLU A 91 12.97 19.97 2.61
CA GLU A 91 12.54 18.57 2.76
C GLU A 91 11.02 18.42 2.56
N HIS A 92 10.21 19.35 3.06
CA HIS A 92 8.77 19.38 2.84
C HIS A 92 8.44 19.43 1.34
N LYS A 93 9.12 20.27 0.57
CA LYS A 93 8.93 20.36 -0.89
C LYS A 93 9.41 19.11 -1.61
N ALA A 94 10.60 18.60 -1.27
CA ALA A 94 11.15 17.40 -1.89
C ALA A 94 10.29 16.14 -1.62
N THR A 95 9.75 16.00 -0.40
CA THR A 95 8.84 14.90 -0.06
C THR A 95 7.47 15.02 -0.71
N ASP A 96 6.98 16.23 -0.96
CA ASP A 96 5.71 16.45 -1.67
C ASP A 96 5.81 16.00 -3.13
N GLU A 97 6.90 16.40 -3.82
CA GLU A 97 7.18 15.97 -5.19
C GLU A 97 7.36 14.45 -5.28
N LEU A 98 8.14 13.88 -4.37
CA LEU A 98 8.34 12.41 -4.32
C LEU A 98 7.02 11.68 -4.07
N TYR A 99 6.18 12.15 -3.14
CA TYR A 99 4.90 11.52 -2.85
C TYR A 99 3.98 11.47 -4.07
N ALA A 100 3.90 12.56 -4.83
CA ALA A 100 3.09 12.64 -6.03
C ALA A 100 3.57 11.63 -7.10
N SER A 101 4.88 11.63 -7.42
CA SER A 101 5.46 10.72 -8.40
C SER A 101 5.34 9.24 -7.98
N LEU A 102 5.59 8.93 -6.70
CA LEU A 102 5.41 7.57 -6.16
C LEU A 102 3.95 7.13 -6.24
N GLY A 103 2.99 8.02 -5.98
CA GLY A 103 1.57 7.69 -6.07
C GLY A 103 1.19 7.20 -7.46
N ASP A 104 1.56 7.95 -8.48
CA ASP A 104 1.27 7.63 -9.89
C ASP A 104 1.99 6.34 -10.35
N ASN A 105 3.27 6.19 -10.03
CA ASN A 105 4.06 5.04 -10.44
C ASN A 105 3.65 3.76 -9.70
N ILE A 106 3.29 3.83 -8.43
CA ILE A 106 2.80 2.67 -7.66
C ILE A 106 1.44 2.21 -8.18
N ASP A 107 0.53 3.14 -8.45
CA ASP A 107 -0.79 2.82 -9.00
C ASP A 107 -0.64 2.08 -10.33
N LYS A 108 0.11 2.65 -11.27
CA LYS A 108 0.43 2.05 -12.56
C LYS A 108 1.09 0.66 -12.43
N PHE A 109 2.05 0.50 -11.50
CA PHE A 109 2.72 -0.78 -11.26
C PHE A 109 1.73 -1.84 -10.78
N VAL A 110 0.91 -1.51 -9.78
CA VAL A 110 -0.04 -2.45 -9.17
C VAL A 110 -1.13 -2.84 -10.16
N GLU A 111 -1.67 -1.90 -10.93
CA GLU A 111 -2.69 -2.20 -11.96
C GLU A 111 -2.16 -3.16 -13.03
N ILE A 112 -0.95 -2.93 -13.54
CA ILE A 112 -0.30 -3.82 -14.52
C ILE A 112 -0.03 -5.20 -13.90
N LEU A 113 0.47 -5.26 -12.65
CA LEU A 113 0.72 -6.52 -11.95
C LEU A 113 -0.56 -7.35 -11.78
N LEU A 114 -1.66 -6.72 -11.39
CA LEU A 114 -2.97 -7.38 -11.24
C LEU A 114 -3.53 -7.82 -12.59
N GLY A 115 -3.41 -6.98 -13.63
CA GLY A 115 -3.82 -7.32 -14.99
C GLY A 115 -3.03 -8.51 -15.55
N LYS A 116 -1.71 -8.51 -15.41
CA LYS A 116 -0.82 -9.58 -15.85
C LYS A 116 -1.07 -10.90 -15.16
N THR A 117 -1.34 -10.88 -13.88
CA THR A 117 -1.57 -12.09 -13.08
C THR A 117 -3.02 -12.56 -13.07
N ASN A 118 -3.94 -11.73 -13.57
CA ASN A 118 -5.40 -11.91 -13.50
C ASN A 118 -5.88 -12.22 -12.06
N LYS A 119 -5.28 -11.57 -11.08
CA LYS A 119 -5.59 -11.74 -9.65
C LYS A 119 -6.15 -10.45 -9.06
N ARG A 120 -6.67 -10.55 -7.84
CA ARG A 120 -7.01 -9.43 -6.98
C ARG A 120 -6.22 -9.56 -5.68
N ILE A 121 -6.00 -8.45 -5.02
CA ILE A 121 -5.29 -8.40 -3.74
C ILE A 121 -6.16 -9.07 -2.68
N ASP A 122 -5.60 -10.06 -1.98
CA ASP A 122 -6.25 -10.60 -0.78
C ASP A 122 -5.96 -9.69 0.41
N THR A 123 -6.95 -8.89 0.78
CA THR A 123 -6.84 -7.92 1.87
C THR A 123 -6.63 -8.55 3.23
N ASN A 124 -6.89 -9.87 3.40
CA ASN A 124 -6.58 -10.57 4.65
C ASN A 124 -5.07 -10.60 4.94
N TYR A 125 -4.23 -10.52 3.91
CA TYR A 125 -2.76 -10.43 4.06
C TYR A 125 -2.24 -8.99 4.25
N ILE A 126 -3.09 -7.97 4.05
CA ILE A 126 -2.73 -6.54 4.19
C ILE A 126 -3.56 -5.90 5.31
N GLN A 127 -3.75 -6.57 6.43
CA GLN A 127 -4.53 -6.05 7.56
C GLN A 127 -3.85 -4.89 8.29
N ALA A 128 -2.51 -4.81 8.22
CA ALA A 128 -1.74 -3.77 8.85
C ALA A 128 -0.55 -3.34 7.99
N ILE A 129 -0.38 -2.03 7.85
CA ILE A 129 0.81 -1.41 7.26
C ILE A 129 1.63 -0.84 8.40
N LYS A 130 2.87 -1.34 8.57
CA LYS A 130 3.77 -0.85 9.61
C LYS A 130 4.31 0.52 9.22
N ILE A 131 4.00 1.52 10.00
CA ILE A 131 4.57 2.86 9.86
C ILE A 131 5.86 2.94 10.67
N HIS A 132 6.91 3.49 10.07
CA HIS A 132 8.19 3.71 10.74
C HIS A 132 8.21 5.11 11.36
N ASN A 133 8.83 5.23 12.53
CA ASN A 133 9.08 6.53 13.12
C ASN A 133 10.29 7.19 12.42
N LEU A 134 10.00 8.02 11.42
CA LEU A 134 10.98 8.79 10.67
C LEU A 134 11.05 10.20 11.25
N ASN A 135 11.78 10.37 12.34
CA ASN A 135 11.83 11.62 13.11
C ASN A 135 12.99 12.56 12.72
N ASN A 136 13.80 12.18 11.75
CA ASN A 136 14.91 12.99 11.23
C ASN A 136 15.32 12.53 9.83
N THR A 137 16.09 13.37 9.13
CA THR A 137 16.59 13.15 7.77
C THR A 137 17.39 11.85 7.63
N LYS A 138 18.18 11.47 8.65
CA LYS A 138 18.95 10.23 8.63
C LYS A 138 18.04 9.00 8.61
N ALA A 139 17.05 8.94 9.49
CA ALA A 139 16.06 7.84 9.52
C ALA A 139 15.26 7.76 8.22
N LEU A 140 14.94 8.91 7.61
CA LEU A 140 14.29 8.98 6.30
C LEU A 140 15.20 8.39 5.21
N LYS A 141 16.45 8.83 5.10
CA LYS A 141 17.42 8.31 4.13
C LYS A 141 17.59 6.79 4.26
N GLU A 142 17.80 6.28 5.47
CA GLU A 142 17.88 4.83 5.73
C GLU A 142 16.62 4.07 5.33
N SER A 143 15.44 4.68 5.51
CA SER A 143 14.18 4.06 5.07
C SER A 143 14.07 4.01 3.56
N VAL A 144 14.44 5.07 2.86
CA VAL A 144 14.46 5.13 1.39
C VAL A 144 15.44 4.11 0.82
N GLU A 145 16.64 3.96 1.38
CA GLU A 145 17.61 2.96 0.94
C GLU A 145 17.09 1.53 1.10
N ARG A 146 16.32 1.22 2.16
CA ARG A 146 15.66 -0.10 2.28
C ARG A 146 14.62 -0.34 1.19
N TYR A 147 13.86 0.68 0.79
CA TYR A 147 12.92 0.56 -0.33
C TYR A 147 13.62 0.37 -1.67
N LYS A 148 14.73 1.09 -1.90
CA LYS A 148 15.57 0.88 -3.08
C LYS A 148 16.07 -0.55 -3.15
N MET A 149 16.67 -1.07 -2.07
CA MET A 149 17.12 -2.47 -2.03
C MET A 149 16.00 -3.47 -2.30
N PHE A 150 14.77 -3.21 -1.85
CA PHE A 150 13.63 -4.06 -2.17
C PHE A 150 13.32 -4.05 -3.67
N LEU A 151 13.30 -2.89 -4.29
CA LEU A 151 13.01 -2.71 -5.72
C LEU A 151 14.14 -3.28 -6.61
N GLU A 152 15.40 -3.00 -6.28
CA GLU A 152 16.59 -3.49 -7.01
C GLU A 152 16.68 -5.01 -7.05
N ASN A 153 16.18 -5.69 -6.00
CA ASN A 153 16.17 -7.16 -5.91
C ASN A 153 14.90 -7.79 -6.49
N MET A 154 14.04 -7.06 -7.20
CA MET A 154 12.90 -7.66 -7.89
C MET A 154 13.37 -8.58 -9.02
N PRO A 155 12.82 -9.82 -9.10
CA PRO A 155 13.22 -10.78 -10.12
C PRO A 155 12.87 -10.32 -11.54
N ASP A 156 13.70 -10.67 -12.52
CA ASP A 156 13.47 -10.41 -13.95
C ASP A 156 12.21 -11.07 -14.49
N SER A 157 11.71 -12.10 -13.77
CA SER A 157 10.46 -12.79 -14.12
C SER A 157 9.21 -11.91 -14.06
N PHE A 158 9.30 -10.69 -13.47
CA PHE A 158 8.22 -9.72 -13.52
C PHE A 158 7.95 -9.20 -14.95
N GLY A 159 8.97 -9.24 -15.83
CA GLY A 159 8.87 -8.74 -17.20
C GLY A 159 9.17 -7.25 -17.32
N THR A 160 9.55 -6.84 -18.53
CA THR A 160 10.08 -5.50 -18.80
C THR A 160 9.08 -4.38 -18.50
N GLU A 161 7.78 -4.61 -18.67
CA GLU A 161 6.74 -3.63 -18.42
C GLU A 161 6.64 -3.23 -16.94
N LEU A 162 6.84 -4.17 -16.02
CA LEU A 162 6.87 -3.89 -14.58
C LEU A 162 8.25 -3.39 -14.13
N LEU A 163 9.32 -3.94 -14.70
CA LEU A 163 10.68 -3.53 -14.37
C LEU A 163 10.98 -2.09 -14.82
N ASN A 164 10.40 -1.62 -15.92
CA ASN A 164 10.54 -0.23 -16.35
C ASN A 164 9.91 0.74 -15.32
N ILE A 165 8.71 0.43 -14.82
CA ILE A 165 8.06 1.27 -13.79
C ILE A 165 8.84 1.21 -12.47
N ARG A 166 9.34 0.02 -12.08
CA ARG A 166 10.25 -0.12 -10.95
C ARG A 166 11.47 0.81 -11.10
N ASP A 167 12.05 0.90 -12.28
CA ASP A 167 13.21 1.72 -12.56
C ASP A 167 12.86 3.23 -12.54
N GLU A 168 11.64 3.62 -12.95
CA GLU A 168 11.12 4.97 -12.76
C GLU A 168 11.05 5.32 -11.26
N ILE A 169 10.50 4.42 -10.43
CA ILE A 169 10.46 4.60 -8.97
C ILE A 169 11.88 4.71 -8.39
N LEU A 170 12.81 3.86 -8.82
CA LEU A 170 14.21 3.92 -8.38
C LEU A 170 14.87 5.25 -8.76
N GLY A 171 14.57 5.78 -9.95
CA GLY A 171 15.03 7.08 -10.41
C GLY A 171 14.54 8.21 -9.49
N ASP A 172 13.25 8.19 -9.13
CA ASP A 172 12.65 9.15 -8.20
C ASP A 172 13.27 9.10 -6.82
N LEU A 173 13.49 7.89 -6.27
CA LEU A 173 14.14 7.70 -4.98
C LEU A 173 15.59 8.19 -4.99
N ASN A 174 16.34 7.95 -6.08
CA ASN A 174 17.72 8.42 -6.23
C ASN A 174 17.77 9.95 -6.32
N LYS A 175 16.89 10.57 -7.13
CA LYS A 175 16.73 12.02 -7.20
C LYS A 175 16.44 12.62 -5.83
N PHE A 176 15.50 12.01 -5.11
CA PHE A 176 15.12 12.46 -3.78
C PHE A 176 16.30 12.42 -2.79
N LEU A 177 17.06 11.32 -2.75
CA LEU A 177 18.23 11.20 -1.89
C LEU A 177 19.29 12.26 -2.23
N TYR A 178 19.47 12.57 -3.52
CA TYR A 178 20.33 13.66 -3.94
C TYR A 178 19.83 15.01 -3.42
N LEU A 179 18.54 15.32 -3.56
CA LEU A 179 17.98 16.57 -3.05
C LEU A 179 18.17 16.74 -1.54
N LEU A 180 18.14 15.65 -0.77
CA LEU A 180 18.43 15.66 0.67
C LEU A 180 19.91 15.89 1.01
N THR A 181 20.81 16.03 0.04
CA THR A 181 22.21 16.44 0.24
C THR A 181 22.42 17.93 0.08
N LEU A 182 21.42 18.63 -0.46
CA LEU A 182 21.45 20.07 -0.69
C LEU A 182 20.94 20.77 0.59
N GLU A 183 21.83 21.45 1.29
CA GLU A 183 21.55 22.24 2.50
C GLU A 183 21.27 23.71 2.15
#